data_b1544284751e4782176f1d8802568e4d
#
_entry.id   b1544284751e4782176f1d8802568e4d
#
_cell.length_a   1.000
_cell.length_b   1.000
_cell.length_c   1.000
_cell.angle_alpha   90.00
_cell.angle_beta   90.00
_cell.angle_gamma   90.00
#
_symmetry.space_group_name_H-M   'P 1'
#
loop_
_entity.id
_entity.type
_entity.pdbx_description
1 polymer ?
#
loop_
_entity_poly.entity_id
_entity_poly.type
_entity_poly.pdbx_seq_one_letter_code
_entity_poly.pdbx_strand_id
1 'polypeptide(L)'
;QPPLLEAVQVFVDGADAVALARRMRPDVLLMDIRMPRKDGIEACRELAGDPDTADVAVLILTTFDIDEYVYDALAAGASGFLLKDVDPDDLAQAIRVVHEGNALIQPSITRRLVETYAASRSKARFDGTRISDLTDREREILTMVGKGMSNDEIAAELVISPATVRTHVGRIMVKLDAHDRAQLVVAAYESGLVKPGM
;
A
#
# COMPACT_ATOMS: atom_id res chain seq x y z
N GLN A 1 -9.62 -19.17 15.35
CA GLN A 1 -8.35 -18.67 15.89
C GLN A 1 -7.64 -17.91 14.76
N PRO A 2 -7.05 -16.74 15.04
CA PRO A 2 -6.24 -16.08 14.03
C PRO A 2 -5.06 -16.98 13.63
N PRO A 3 -4.58 -16.90 12.37
CA PRO A 3 -3.44 -17.68 11.93
C PRO A 3 -2.23 -17.37 12.80
N LEU A 4 -1.47 -18.41 13.15
CA LEU A 4 -0.21 -18.26 13.89
C LEU A 4 0.80 -17.55 12.99
N LEU A 5 1.54 -16.61 13.58
CA LEU A 5 2.67 -15.97 12.92
C LEU A 5 3.94 -16.76 13.27
N GLU A 6 4.69 -17.13 12.27
CA GLU A 6 5.99 -17.79 12.44
C GLU A 6 7.08 -16.93 11.79
N ALA A 7 8.06 -16.51 12.58
CA ALA A 7 9.23 -15.82 12.06
C ALA A 7 10.25 -16.83 11.54
N VAL A 8 10.47 -16.82 10.24
CA VAL A 8 11.30 -17.82 9.56
C VAL A 8 12.78 -17.45 9.58
N GLN A 9 13.10 -16.17 9.36
CA GLN A 9 14.49 -15.70 9.30
C GLN A 9 14.61 -14.18 9.46
N VAL A 10 15.79 -13.72 9.92
CA VAL A 10 16.17 -12.31 10.02
C VAL A 10 17.41 -12.05 9.14
N PHE A 11 17.45 -10.90 8.51
CA PHE A 11 18.58 -10.43 7.67
C PHE A 11 18.81 -8.95 7.92
N VAL A 12 20.00 -8.48 7.55
CA VAL A 12 20.46 -7.12 7.86
C VAL A 12 20.75 -6.29 6.60
N ASP A 13 20.44 -6.83 5.43
CA ASP A 13 20.74 -6.22 4.13
C ASP A 13 19.66 -6.56 3.08
N GLY A 14 19.34 -5.58 2.23
CA GLY A 14 18.32 -5.73 1.20
C GLY A 14 18.67 -6.76 0.12
N ALA A 15 19.94 -6.97 -0.21
CA ALA A 15 20.34 -7.99 -1.17
C ALA A 15 20.12 -9.39 -0.62
N ASP A 16 20.42 -9.60 0.66
CA ASP A 16 20.17 -10.87 1.35
C ASP A 16 18.66 -11.13 1.48
N ALA A 17 17.87 -10.06 1.72
CA ALA A 17 16.41 -10.12 1.77
C ALA A 17 15.81 -10.64 0.46
N VAL A 18 16.23 -10.08 -0.69
CA VAL A 18 15.77 -10.51 -2.01
C VAL A 18 16.15 -11.96 -2.30
N ALA A 19 17.42 -12.33 -2.05
CA ALA A 19 17.89 -13.70 -2.27
C ALA A 19 17.12 -14.72 -1.42
N LEU A 20 16.79 -14.34 -0.17
CA LEU A 20 16.05 -15.17 0.74
C LEU A 20 14.57 -15.29 0.33
N ALA A 21 13.93 -14.18 -0.04
CA ALA A 21 12.55 -14.15 -0.51
C ALA A 21 12.35 -15.08 -1.73
N ARG A 22 13.26 -15.06 -2.69
CA ARG A 22 13.24 -15.98 -3.84
C ARG A 22 13.29 -17.45 -3.44
N ARG A 23 14.10 -17.77 -2.42
CA ARG A 23 14.29 -19.14 -1.95
C ARG A 23 13.15 -19.64 -1.08
N MET A 24 12.65 -18.80 -0.17
CA MET A 24 11.71 -19.21 0.88
C MET A 24 10.26 -18.88 0.55
N ARG A 25 10.03 -17.89 -0.33
CA ARG A 25 8.70 -17.38 -0.71
C ARG A 25 7.82 -17.13 0.52
N PRO A 26 8.25 -16.26 1.47
CA PRO A 26 7.44 -15.97 2.65
C PRO A 26 6.15 -15.27 2.24
N ASP A 27 5.10 -15.42 3.05
CA ASP A 27 3.85 -14.70 2.81
C ASP A 27 4.02 -13.19 3.01
N VAL A 28 4.79 -12.81 4.06
CA VAL A 28 5.04 -11.40 4.41
C VAL A 28 6.51 -11.19 4.72
N LEU A 29 7.06 -10.09 4.23
CA LEU A 29 8.42 -9.64 4.48
C LEU A 29 8.37 -8.29 5.21
N LEU A 30 8.90 -8.25 6.46
CA LEU A 30 9.12 -7.00 7.17
C LEU A 30 10.44 -6.39 6.73
N MET A 31 10.40 -5.17 6.19
CA MET A 31 11.56 -4.55 5.55
C MET A 31 11.86 -3.20 6.19
N ASP A 32 13.08 -3.03 6.72
CA ASP A 32 13.58 -1.70 7.07
C ASP A 32 13.99 -0.95 5.80
N ILE A 33 13.83 0.37 5.78
CA ILE A 33 14.31 1.20 4.68
C ILE A 33 15.83 1.31 4.74
N ARG A 34 16.37 1.62 5.92
CA ARG A 34 17.81 1.89 6.06
C ARG A 34 18.60 0.60 6.31
N MET A 35 19.11 0.01 5.26
CA MET A 35 19.99 -1.15 5.32
C MET A 35 21.30 -0.89 4.57
N PRO A 36 22.41 -1.57 4.96
CA PRO A 36 23.65 -1.50 4.22
C PRO A 36 23.52 -2.03 2.78
N ARG A 37 24.41 -1.62 1.89
CA ARG A 37 24.56 -2.07 0.49
C ARG A 37 23.31 -1.83 -0.38
N LYS A 38 22.20 -2.50 -0.11
CA LYS A 38 20.92 -2.30 -0.80
C LYS A 38 19.86 -1.86 0.22
N ASP A 39 19.23 -0.72 -0.03
CA ASP A 39 18.17 -0.23 0.83
C ASP A 39 16.84 -1.00 0.63
N GLY A 40 15.90 -0.81 1.57
CA GLY A 40 14.64 -1.53 1.57
C GLY A 40 13.72 -1.16 0.41
N ILE A 41 13.81 0.05 -0.11
CA ILE A 41 12.99 0.52 -1.25
C ILE A 41 13.49 -0.12 -2.54
N GLU A 42 14.81 -0.17 -2.74
CA GLU A 42 15.41 -0.88 -3.87
C GLU A 42 15.09 -2.37 -3.82
N ALA A 43 15.19 -3.00 -2.64
CA ALA A 43 14.83 -4.40 -2.44
C ALA A 43 13.34 -4.66 -2.72
N CYS A 44 12.45 -3.80 -2.24
CA CYS A 44 11.01 -3.88 -2.48
C CYS A 44 10.70 -3.80 -3.98
N ARG A 45 11.30 -2.86 -4.70
CA ARG A 45 11.13 -2.70 -6.15
C ARG A 45 11.59 -3.93 -6.93
N GLU A 46 12.71 -4.53 -6.53
CA GLU A 46 13.20 -5.76 -7.14
C GLU A 46 12.25 -6.93 -6.90
N LEU A 47 11.74 -7.10 -5.68
CA LEU A 47 10.77 -8.13 -5.32
C LEU A 47 9.45 -7.99 -6.09
N ALA A 48 8.91 -6.78 -6.18
CA ALA A 48 7.66 -6.50 -6.88
C ALA A 48 7.79 -6.67 -8.40
N GLY A 49 8.97 -6.46 -8.97
CA GLY A 49 9.26 -6.64 -10.39
C GLY A 49 9.62 -8.07 -10.81
N ASP A 50 9.82 -8.97 -9.87
CA ASP A 50 10.21 -10.36 -10.13
C ASP A 50 8.98 -11.29 -10.01
N PRO A 51 8.60 -11.98 -11.11
CA PRO A 51 7.44 -12.90 -11.09
C PRO A 51 7.52 -13.99 -10.01
N ASP A 52 8.73 -14.38 -9.59
CA ASP A 52 8.93 -15.41 -8.56
C ASP A 52 8.64 -14.91 -7.14
N THR A 53 8.62 -13.59 -6.93
CA THR A 53 8.42 -12.95 -5.61
C THR A 53 7.30 -11.91 -5.60
N ALA A 54 6.59 -11.72 -6.71
CA ALA A 54 5.51 -10.72 -6.84
C ALA A 54 4.35 -10.94 -5.85
N ASP A 55 4.18 -12.17 -5.36
CA ASP A 55 3.15 -12.52 -4.37
C ASP A 55 3.59 -12.26 -2.91
N VAL A 56 4.87 -11.96 -2.69
CA VAL A 56 5.40 -11.66 -1.34
C VAL A 56 4.94 -10.27 -0.92
N ALA A 57 4.14 -10.19 0.14
CA ALA A 57 3.69 -8.91 0.67
C ALA A 57 4.84 -8.23 1.43
N VAL A 58 5.25 -7.03 1.00
CA VAL A 58 6.32 -6.27 1.67
C VAL A 58 5.72 -5.20 2.58
N LEU A 59 5.96 -5.33 3.89
CA LEU A 59 5.56 -4.36 4.91
C LEU A 59 6.79 -3.58 5.37
N ILE A 60 6.84 -2.31 5.02
CA ILE A 60 7.94 -1.42 5.37
C ILE A 60 7.85 -0.98 6.83
N LEU A 61 8.97 -1.05 7.53
CA LEU A 61 9.14 -0.52 8.90
C LEU A 61 10.18 0.59 8.91
N THR A 62 9.87 1.78 9.45
CA THR A 62 10.81 2.90 9.53
C THR A 62 10.77 3.64 10.85
N THR A 63 11.85 4.36 11.16
CA THR A 63 11.96 5.05 12.45
C THR A 63 11.41 6.47 12.48
N PHE A 64 11.59 7.34 11.47
CA PHE A 64 11.13 8.74 11.63
C PHE A 64 11.03 9.65 10.40
N ASP A 65 11.78 9.51 9.35
CA ASP A 65 11.72 10.46 8.21
C ASP A 65 10.73 9.99 7.14
N ILE A 66 9.45 10.23 7.42
CA ILE A 66 8.33 9.64 6.70
C ILE A 66 8.12 10.27 5.31
N ASP A 67 8.35 11.57 5.16
CA ASP A 67 7.84 12.32 4.02
C ASP A 67 8.54 12.01 2.69
N GLU A 68 9.83 11.65 2.73
CA GLU A 68 10.62 11.39 1.53
C GLU A 68 10.51 9.92 1.05
N TYR A 69 10.35 8.97 1.98
CA TYR A 69 10.43 7.54 1.66
C TYR A 69 9.08 6.84 1.46
N VAL A 70 7.98 7.41 1.95
CA VAL A 70 6.67 6.75 1.86
C VAL A 70 6.21 6.63 0.42
N TYR A 71 6.35 7.70 -0.37
CA TYR A 71 6.01 7.68 -1.79
C TYR A 71 6.86 6.68 -2.57
N ASP A 72 8.16 6.69 -2.32
CA ASP A 72 9.11 5.80 -3.01
C ASP A 72 8.88 4.34 -2.66
N ALA A 73 8.54 4.03 -1.39
CA ALA A 73 8.22 2.69 -0.93
C ALA A 73 6.92 2.16 -1.57
N LEU A 74 5.87 2.98 -1.60
CA LEU A 74 4.60 2.60 -2.23
C LEU A 74 4.75 2.45 -3.74
N ALA A 75 5.47 3.36 -4.40
CA ALA A 75 5.79 3.25 -5.82
C ALA A 75 6.69 2.05 -6.14
N ALA A 76 7.47 1.58 -5.17
CA ALA A 76 8.26 0.37 -5.27
C ALA A 76 7.45 -0.92 -5.10
N GLY A 77 6.15 -0.83 -4.76
CA GLY A 77 5.26 -1.97 -4.60
C GLY A 77 5.08 -2.47 -3.17
N ALA A 78 5.41 -1.65 -2.14
CA ALA A 78 5.16 -2.02 -0.76
C ALA A 78 3.66 -2.23 -0.50
N SER A 79 3.33 -3.32 0.19
CA SER A 79 1.96 -3.67 0.57
C SER A 79 1.48 -2.90 1.80
N GLY A 80 2.41 -2.34 2.59
CA GLY A 80 2.09 -1.54 3.75
C GLY A 80 3.28 -0.78 4.31
N PHE A 81 2.99 0.15 5.23
CA PHE A 81 3.97 1.03 5.83
C PHE A 81 3.63 1.32 7.29
N LEU A 82 4.57 1.05 8.20
CA LEU A 82 4.44 1.26 9.65
C LEU A 82 5.67 1.97 10.22
N LEU A 83 5.47 2.61 11.35
CA LEU A 83 6.57 3.10 12.19
C LEU A 83 7.12 1.97 13.08
N LYS A 84 8.42 2.00 13.40
CA LYS A 84 9.08 1.00 14.27
C LYS A 84 8.65 1.09 15.75
N ASP A 85 7.98 2.17 16.13
CA ASP A 85 7.38 2.36 17.46
C ASP A 85 5.96 1.78 17.58
N VAL A 86 5.49 1.08 16.54
CA VAL A 86 4.21 0.36 16.57
C VAL A 86 4.17 -0.67 17.69
N ASP A 87 3.02 -0.78 18.36
CA ASP A 87 2.81 -1.82 19.38
C ASP A 87 2.93 -3.23 18.75
N PRO A 88 3.51 -4.22 19.45
CA PRO A 88 3.63 -5.58 18.93
C PRO A 88 2.32 -6.23 18.49
N ASP A 89 1.21 -5.94 19.17
CA ASP A 89 -0.11 -6.47 18.80
C ASP A 89 -0.61 -5.82 17.50
N ASP A 90 -0.40 -4.52 17.32
CA ASP A 90 -0.72 -3.79 16.09
C ASP A 90 0.17 -4.25 14.93
N LEU A 91 1.45 -4.53 15.16
CA LEU A 91 2.34 -5.13 14.16
C LEU A 91 1.83 -6.51 13.73
N ALA A 92 1.45 -7.36 14.68
CA ALA A 92 0.90 -8.67 14.38
C ALA A 92 -0.40 -8.58 13.57
N GLN A 93 -1.25 -7.59 13.88
CA GLN A 93 -2.46 -7.33 13.11
C GLN A 93 -2.14 -6.81 11.69
N ALA A 94 -1.17 -5.92 11.57
CA ALA A 94 -0.71 -5.40 10.29
C ALA A 94 -0.19 -6.51 9.35
N ILE A 95 0.58 -7.45 9.88
CA ILE A 95 1.07 -8.61 9.14
C ILE A 95 -0.11 -9.43 8.59
N ARG A 96 -1.15 -9.68 9.39
CA ARG A 96 -2.34 -10.40 8.93
C ARG A 96 -3.07 -9.66 7.83
N VAL A 97 -3.25 -8.35 7.99
CA VAL A 97 -3.93 -7.50 6.99
C VAL A 97 -3.22 -7.54 5.64
N VAL A 98 -1.88 -7.42 5.62
CA VAL A 98 -1.13 -7.48 4.35
C VAL A 98 -1.07 -8.90 3.78
N HIS A 99 -1.02 -9.94 4.61
CA HIS A 99 -1.11 -11.33 4.18
C HIS A 99 -2.46 -11.62 3.47
N GLU A 100 -3.54 -11.05 3.94
CA GLU A 100 -4.87 -11.15 3.31
C GLU A 100 -4.97 -10.37 1.99
N GLY A 101 -3.89 -9.72 1.56
CA GLY A 101 -3.82 -8.92 0.33
C GLY A 101 -4.44 -7.54 0.45
N ASN A 102 -4.61 -7.05 1.68
CA ASN A 102 -5.03 -5.67 1.94
C ASN A 102 -3.79 -4.78 2.10
N ALA A 103 -3.85 -3.55 1.59
CA ALA A 103 -2.81 -2.56 1.85
C ALA A 103 -3.06 -1.90 3.21
N LEU A 104 -2.01 -1.75 4.02
CA LEU A 104 -2.10 -1.08 5.30
C LEU A 104 -1.16 0.13 5.34
N ILE A 105 -1.73 1.32 5.50
CA ILE A 105 -1.00 2.55 5.80
C ILE A 105 -1.57 3.12 7.09
N GLN A 106 -0.73 3.37 8.10
CA GLN A 106 -1.20 4.00 9.34
C GLN A 106 -1.91 5.33 9.07
N PRO A 107 -3.01 5.66 9.79
CA PRO A 107 -3.77 6.90 9.56
C PRO A 107 -2.94 8.17 9.68
N SER A 108 -1.93 8.20 10.56
CA SER A 108 -0.97 9.31 10.70
C SER A 108 -0.16 9.53 9.43
N ILE A 109 0.28 8.44 8.79
CA ILE A 109 1.03 8.46 7.53
C ILE A 109 0.11 8.88 6.38
N THR A 110 -1.10 8.35 6.31
CA THR A 110 -2.10 8.74 5.29
C THR A 110 -2.38 10.25 5.34
N ARG A 111 -2.55 10.83 6.54
CA ARG A 111 -2.77 12.27 6.70
C ARG A 111 -1.60 13.08 6.16
N ARG A 112 -0.36 12.71 6.51
CA ARG A 112 0.85 13.39 6.04
C ARG A 112 1.06 13.26 4.54
N LEU A 113 0.78 12.09 3.95
CA LEU A 113 0.77 11.89 2.50
C LEU A 113 -0.17 12.89 1.82
N VAL A 114 -1.37 13.05 2.33
CA VAL A 114 -2.36 13.99 1.79
C VAL A 114 -1.90 15.44 1.96
N GLU A 115 -1.32 15.82 3.10
CA GLU A 115 -0.81 17.18 3.36
C GLU A 115 0.37 17.52 2.45
N THR A 116 1.35 16.62 2.31
CA THR A 116 2.53 16.81 1.43
C THR A 116 2.12 16.87 -0.04
N TYR A 117 1.18 16.02 -0.43
CA TYR A 117 0.63 16.04 -1.78
C TYR A 117 -0.15 17.33 -2.07
N ALA A 118 -0.97 17.79 -1.13
CA ALA A 118 -1.67 19.08 -1.26
C ALA A 118 -0.70 20.27 -1.40
N ALA A 119 0.47 20.20 -0.77
CA ALA A 119 1.53 21.19 -0.88
C ALA A 119 2.32 21.09 -2.21
N SER A 120 2.49 19.89 -2.77
CA SER A 120 3.20 19.65 -4.04
C SER A 120 2.36 19.94 -5.29
N ARG A 121 1.10 20.31 -5.13
CA ARG A 121 0.09 20.56 -6.19
C ARG A 121 0.46 21.60 -7.25
N SER A 122 1.64 22.21 -7.20
CA SER A 122 2.05 23.18 -8.22
C SER A 122 2.74 22.57 -9.45
N LYS A 123 3.07 21.27 -9.49
CA LYS A 123 3.93 20.70 -10.55
C LYS A 123 3.46 19.49 -11.36
N ALA A 124 2.44 18.74 -10.95
CA ALA A 124 1.92 17.63 -11.78
C ALA A 124 0.39 17.61 -11.72
N ARG A 125 -0.25 18.06 -12.78
CA ARG A 125 -1.71 17.88 -12.94
C ARG A 125 -2.00 16.42 -13.24
N PHE A 126 -2.71 15.73 -12.33
CA PHE A 126 -3.44 14.52 -12.69
C PHE A 126 -4.42 14.87 -13.82
N ASP A 127 -4.41 14.11 -14.88
CA ASP A 127 -5.37 14.30 -15.96
C ASP A 127 -6.75 13.82 -15.50
N GLY A 128 -7.55 14.76 -14.96
CA GLY A 128 -8.90 14.47 -14.43
C GLY A 128 -9.87 13.91 -15.48
N THR A 129 -9.47 13.85 -16.76
CA THR A 129 -10.30 13.27 -17.84
C THR A 129 -10.47 11.76 -17.66
N ARG A 130 -9.52 11.06 -17.03
CA ARG A 130 -9.60 9.59 -16.84
C ARG A 130 -10.67 9.15 -15.82
N ILE A 131 -11.15 10.02 -14.94
CA ILE A 131 -12.26 9.70 -14.03
C ILE A 131 -13.59 9.50 -14.77
N SER A 132 -13.76 10.12 -15.93
CA SER A 132 -14.92 9.90 -16.79
C SER A 132 -15.03 8.45 -17.30
N ASP A 133 -13.92 7.73 -17.37
CA ASP A 133 -13.85 6.35 -17.85
C ASP A 133 -14.29 5.31 -16.79
N LEU A 134 -14.46 5.76 -15.55
CA LEU A 134 -14.97 4.93 -14.47
C LEU A 134 -16.49 4.80 -14.56
N THR A 135 -16.99 3.58 -14.38
CA THR A 135 -18.41 3.34 -14.16
C THR A 135 -18.86 3.96 -12.82
N ASP A 136 -20.16 4.16 -12.63
CA ASP A 136 -20.70 4.70 -11.37
C ASP A 136 -20.27 3.84 -10.17
N ARG A 137 -20.25 2.52 -10.32
CA ARG A 137 -19.80 1.59 -9.27
C ARG A 137 -18.32 1.71 -8.96
N GLU A 138 -17.48 1.88 -9.97
CA GLU A 138 -16.03 2.10 -9.79
C GLU A 138 -15.77 3.46 -9.13
N ARG A 139 -16.53 4.48 -9.47
CA ARG A 139 -16.43 5.81 -8.86
C ARG A 139 -16.85 5.79 -7.39
N GLU A 140 -17.92 5.07 -7.05
CA GLU A 140 -18.37 4.84 -5.68
C GLU A 140 -17.27 4.15 -4.85
N ILE A 141 -16.68 3.06 -5.37
CA ILE A 141 -15.59 2.33 -4.71
C ILE A 141 -14.35 3.22 -4.58
N LEU A 142 -13.98 3.98 -5.61
CA LEU A 142 -12.86 4.92 -5.55
C LEU A 142 -13.06 5.98 -4.46
N THR A 143 -14.29 6.47 -4.30
CA THR A 143 -14.63 7.40 -3.21
C THR A 143 -14.41 6.79 -1.83
N MET A 144 -14.77 5.52 -1.64
CA MET A 144 -14.56 4.80 -0.37
C MET A 144 -13.09 4.52 -0.13
N VAL A 145 -12.33 4.15 -1.17
CA VAL A 145 -10.87 4.04 -1.12
C VAL A 145 -10.23 5.35 -0.70
N GLY A 146 -10.67 6.47 -1.26
CA GLY A 146 -10.21 7.81 -0.89
C GLY A 146 -10.52 8.18 0.56
N LYS A 147 -11.58 7.62 1.16
CA LYS A 147 -11.90 7.75 2.59
C LYS A 147 -11.07 6.85 3.50
N GLY A 148 -10.18 6.03 2.93
CA GLY A 148 -9.30 5.12 3.69
C GLY A 148 -9.93 3.79 4.07
N MET A 149 -11.12 3.45 3.55
CA MET A 149 -11.80 2.18 3.88
C MET A 149 -11.04 0.98 3.30
N SER A 150 -10.92 -0.10 4.06
CA SER A 150 -10.41 -1.40 3.60
C SER A 150 -11.37 -2.07 2.61
N ASN A 151 -10.93 -3.13 1.93
CA ASN A 151 -11.80 -3.89 1.04
C ASN A 151 -12.97 -4.56 1.77
N ASP A 152 -12.77 -4.96 3.02
CA ASP A 152 -13.81 -5.59 3.84
C ASP A 152 -14.86 -4.57 4.28
N GLU A 153 -14.44 -3.37 4.68
CA GLU A 153 -15.37 -2.27 5.00
C GLU A 153 -16.18 -1.83 3.78
N ILE A 154 -15.54 -1.71 2.61
CA ILE A 154 -16.23 -1.41 1.34
C ILE A 154 -17.21 -2.54 0.99
N ALA A 155 -16.80 -3.80 1.17
CA ALA A 155 -17.64 -4.95 0.90
C ALA A 155 -18.89 -4.97 1.79
N ALA A 156 -18.73 -4.67 3.08
CA ALA A 156 -19.82 -4.56 4.04
C ALA A 156 -20.78 -3.43 3.67
N GLU A 157 -20.28 -2.24 3.36
CA GLU A 157 -21.07 -1.06 2.98
C GLU A 157 -21.88 -1.31 1.69
N LEU A 158 -21.28 -1.97 0.71
CA LEU A 158 -21.87 -2.21 -0.60
C LEU A 158 -22.61 -3.54 -0.72
N VAL A 159 -22.65 -4.33 0.36
CA VAL A 159 -23.30 -5.66 0.43
C VAL A 159 -22.81 -6.60 -0.69
N ILE A 160 -21.49 -6.66 -0.88
CA ILE A 160 -20.82 -7.53 -1.86
C ILE A 160 -19.65 -8.29 -1.20
N SER A 161 -19.02 -9.22 -1.92
CA SER A 161 -17.85 -9.92 -1.37
C SER A 161 -16.57 -9.07 -1.43
N PRO A 162 -15.62 -9.24 -0.48
CA PRO A 162 -14.30 -8.59 -0.56
C PRO A 162 -13.55 -8.92 -1.85
N ALA A 163 -13.72 -10.13 -2.39
CA ALA A 163 -13.16 -10.52 -3.67
C ALA A 163 -13.72 -9.69 -4.83
N THR A 164 -15.00 -9.33 -4.78
CA THR A 164 -15.62 -8.45 -5.76
C THR A 164 -15.07 -7.04 -5.67
N VAL A 165 -14.87 -6.51 -4.46
CA VAL A 165 -14.23 -5.21 -4.24
C VAL A 165 -12.81 -5.21 -4.80
N ARG A 166 -12.00 -6.24 -4.52
CA ARG A 166 -10.63 -6.39 -5.05
C ARG A 166 -10.62 -6.35 -6.58
N THR A 167 -11.57 -7.02 -7.22
CA THR A 167 -11.71 -6.99 -8.69
C THR A 167 -12.01 -5.59 -9.22
N HIS A 168 -12.90 -4.84 -8.56
CA HIS A 168 -13.20 -3.45 -8.94
C HIS A 168 -11.99 -2.53 -8.72
N VAL A 169 -11.31 -2.65 -7.59
CA VAL A 169 -10.09 -1.88 -7.29
C VAL A 169 -9.02 -2.12 -8.35
N GLY A 170 -8.78 -3.37 -8.73
CA GLY A 170 -7.85 -3.70 -9.82
C GLY A 170 -8.23 -3.07 -11.16
N ARG A 171 -9.52 -3.06 -11.52
CA ARG A 171 -10.00 -2.40 -12.74
C ARG A 171 -9.84 -0.88 -12.69
N ILE A 172 -10.09 -0.27 -11.54
CA ILE A 172 -9.88 1.17 -11.31
C ILE A 172 -8.39 1.50 -11.48
N MET A 173 -7.49 0.69 -10.90
CA MET A 173 -6.04 0.86 -11.07
C MET A 173 -5.63 0.87 -12.54
N VAL A 174 -6.10 -0.10 -13.32
CA VAL A 174 -5.81 -0.15 -14.77
C VAL A 174 -6.35 1.06 -15.52
N LYS A 175 -7.58 1.49 -15.24
CA LYS A 175 -8.21 2.63 -15.90
C LYS A 175 -7.55 3.96 -15.59
N LEU A 176 -7.10 4.14 -14.35
CA LEU A 176 -6.45 5.36 -13.86
C LEU A 176 -4.93 5.34 -14.04
N ASP A 177 -4.37 4.22 -14.54
CA ASP A 177 -2.92 4.01 -14.65
C ASP A 177 -2.24 4.13 -13.26
N ALA A 178 -2.92 3.63 -12.25
CA ALA A 178 -2.45 3.63 -10.87
C ALA A 178 -1.78 2.28 -10.57
N HIS A 179 -0.59 2.34 -9.99
CA HIS A 179 0.20 1.14 -9.69
C HIS A 179 -0.05 0.59 -8.28
N ASP A 180 -0.65 1.40 -7.41
CA ASP A 180 -0.95 1.05 -6.02
C ASP A 180 -2.20 1.75 -5.49
N ARG A 181 -2.63 1.32 -4.28
CA ARG A 181 -3.82 1.88 -3.62
C ARG A 181 -3.63 3.34 -3.20
N ALA A 182 -2.41 3.77 -2.87
CA ALA A 182 -2.15 5.15 -2.47
C ALA A 182 -2.40 6.10 -3.65
N GLN A 183 -2.04 5.71 -4.87
CA GLN A 183 -2.33 6.47 -6.07
C GLN A 183 -3.85 6.57 -6.33
N LEU A 184 -4.63 5.57 -5.96
CA LEU A 184 -6.10 5.66 -6.01
C LEU A 184 -6.64 6.67 -4.99
N VAL A 185 -6.08 6.70 -3.77
CA VAL A 185 -6.43 7.72 -2.77
C VAL A 185 -6.16 9.10 -3.34
N VAL A 186 -4.97 9.30 -3.89
CA VAL A 186 -4.58 10.56 -4.55
C VAL A 186 -5.58 10.94 -5.65
N ALA A 187 -5.89 10.03 -6.55
CA ALA A 187 -6.84 10.25 -7.64
C ALA A 187 -8.23 10.65 -7.13
N ALA A 188 -8.71 10.06 -6.03
CA ALA A 188 -9.99 10.39 -5.42
C ALA A 188 -10.03 11.84 -4.87
N TYR A 189 -8.93 12.30 -4.27
CA TYR A 189 -8.82 13.68 -3.78
C TYR A 189 -8.65 14.70 -4.91
N GLU A 190 -7.81 14.42 -5.90
CA GLU A 190 -7.59 15.32 -7.04
C GLU A 190 -8.81 15.50 -7.92
N SER A 191 -9.56 14.43 -8.11
CA SER A 191 -10.81 14.48 -8.86
C SER A 191 -11.95 15.19 -8.11
N GLY A 192 -11.75 15.51 -6.82
CA GLY A 192 -12.78 16.11 -5.97
C GLY A 192 -13.87 15.14 -5.52
N LEU A 193 -13.71 13.83 -5.74
CA LEU A 193 -14.61 12.79 -5.22
C LEU A 193 -14.59 12.75 -3.69
N VAL A 194 -13.44 13.07 -3.10
CA VAL A 194 -13.27 13.20 -1.64
C VAL A 194 -12.68 14.57 -1.34
N LYS A 195 -13.12 15.19 -0.23
CA LYS A 195 -12.59 16.48 0.25
C LYS A 195 -11.95 16.27 1.63
N PRO A 196 -10.83 16.97 1.94
CA PRO A 196 -10.25 16.95 3.28
C PRO A 196 -11.28 17.53 4.29
N GLY A 197 -11.50 16.80 5.39
CA GLY A 197 -12.31 17.29 6.51
C GLY A 197 -13.82 16.96 6.45
N MET A 198 -14.25 16.04 5.58
CA MET A 198 -15.58 15.42 5.68
C MET A 198 -15.51 14.06 6.37
#